data_2fc4cdec63c760787e85bca8b897eb64
#
_entry.id   2fc4cdec63c760787e85bca8b897eb64
#
_cell.length_a   1.000
_cell.length_b   1.000
_cell.length_c   1.000
_cell.angle_alpha   90.00
_cell.angle_beta   90.00
_cell.angle_gamma   90.00
#
_symmetry.space_group_name_H-M   'P 1'
#
loop_
_entity.id
_entity.type
_entity.pdbx_description
1 polymer ?
#
loop_
_entity_poly.entity_id
_entity_poly.type
_entity_poly.pdbx_seq_one_letter_code
_entity_poly.pdbx_strand_id
1 'polypeptide(L)'
;MINPHIHVPYNLLENYFPFIKKEKLNLEIYFGSRRFDDLKKKDIINLKKRLDYNPQLTIHAPFMDLSPGAVDSRVREVTFQRFSEILDFADILKPKVVVFHSGYDKWKYDSRVDIWLEESLKTWIPLNRKASALGVKIAIENIVEDEPANLRLLMERVDSKNFGICFDTGHFNIFSKLFLSDWLEILKLYIIELHLHDNAKDKDLHLAIGEGNFDFRTLFRELQGKNCVYTIEAHSVEDVKKSIERLKVYFK
;
A
#
# COMPACT_ATOMS: atom_id res chain seq x y z
N MET A 1 -7.93 -17.49 -11.47
CA MET A 1 -8.40 -16.16 -11.92
C MET A 1 -8.09 -15.16 -10.82
N ILE A 2 -7.39 -14.07 -11.12
CA ILE A 2 -7.07 -13.03 -10.13
C ILE A 2 -8.33 -12.25 -9.83
N ASN A 3 -8.58 -12.01 -8.53
CA ASN A 3 -9.64 -11.13 -8.05
C ASN A 3 -8.99 -9.95 -7.32
N PRO A 4 -8.73 -8.83 -8.02
CA PRO A 4 -7.99 -7.72 -7.43
C PRO A 4 -8.80 -7.00 -6.37
N HIS A 5 -8.10 -6.31 -5.47
CA HIS A 5 -8.67 -5.30 -4.60
C HIS A 5 -8.81 -3.99 -5.38
N ILE A 6 -9.78 -3.18 -5.01
CA ILE A 6 -9.96 -1.84 -5.55
C ILE A 6 -9.71 -0.84 -4.44
N HIS A 7 -8.78 0.09 -4.66
CA HIS A 7 -8.49 1.17 -3.74
C HIS A 7 -9.64 2.17 -3.70
N VAL A 8 -10.20 2.40 -2.51
CA VAL A 8 -11.30 3.34 -2.31
C VAL A 8 -11.08 4.15 -1.05
N PRO A 9 -11.00 5.49 -1.13
CA PRO A 9 -10.99 6.34 0.04
C PRO A 9 -12.26 6.14 0.89
N TYR A 10 -12.11 6.01 2.20
CA TYR A 10 -13.22 5.78 3.13
C TYR A 10 -14.34 6.81 2.97
N ASN A 11 -14.00 8.08 2.80
CA ASN A 11 -14.97 9.15 2.61
C ASN A 11 -15.73 9.10 1.29
N LEU A 12 -15.29 8.32 0.31
CA LEU A 12 -15.93 8.12 -0.98
C LEU A 12 -16.67 6.78 -1.08
N LEU A 13 -16.54 5.89 -0.09
CA LEU A 13 -17.16 4.57 -0.11
C LEU A 13 -18.68 4.65 -0.37
N GLU A 14 -19.37 5.61 0.23
CA GLU A 14 -20.82 5.77 0.04
C GLU A 14 -21.20 5.96 -1.43
N ASN A 15 -20.43 6.73 -2.16
CA ASN A 15 -20.69 7.03 -3.56
C ASN A 15 -20.56 5.79 -4.46
N TYR A 16 -19.66 4.87 -4.08
CA TYR A 16 -19.34 3.69 -4.87
C TYR A 16 -19.96 2.39 -4.33
N PHE A 17 -20.63 2.45 -3.17
CA PHE A 17 -21.15 1.27 -2.49
C PHE A 17 -22.10 0.42 -3.36
N PRO A 18 -23.02 1.01 -4.17
CA PRO A 18 -23.88 0.22 -5.06
C PRO A 18 -23.08 -0.59 -6.09
N PHE A 19 -22.05 0.02 -6.68
CA PHE A 19 -21.16 -0.65 -7.63
C PHE A 19 -20.35 -1.75 -6.96
N ILE A 20 -19.73 -1.43 -5.83
CA ILE A 20 -18.90 -2.35 -5.04
C ILE A 20 -19.67 -3.62 -4.66
N LYS A 21 -20.91 -3.47 -4.15
CA LYS A 21 -21.75 -4.61 -3.77
C LYS A 21 -22.25 -5.42 -4.96
N LYS A 22 -22.65 -4.74 -6.05
CA LYS A 22 -23.11 -5.39 -7.27
C LYS A 22 -22.03 -6.30 -7.86
N GLU A 23 -20.80 -5.80 -7.96
CA GLU A 23 -19.68 -6.53 -8.55
C GLU A 23 -18.93 -7.43 -7.52
N LYS A 24 -19.33 -7.38 -6.24
CA LYS A 24 -18.70 -8.14 -5.12
C LYS A 24 -17.19 -7.96 -5.07
N LEU A 25 -16.73 -6.71 -5.18
CA LEU A 25 -15.30 -6.36 -5.25
C LEU A 25 -14.60 -6.59 -3.91
N ASN A 26 -13.36 -7.05 -3.96
CA ASN A 26 -12.43 -6.92 -2.83
C ASN A 26 -11.97 -5.47 -2.74
N LEU A 27 -11.60 -5.01 -1.55
CA LEU A 27 -11.32 -3.60 -1.31
C LEU A 27 -10.00 -3.38 -0.60
N GLU A 28 -9.28 -2.36 -1.03
CA GLU A 28 -8.39 -1.62 -0.19
C GLU A 28 -9.07 -0.33 0.29
N ILE A 29 -9.17 -0.14 1.60
CA ILE A 29 -9.83 1.04 2.16
C ILE A 29 -8.78 2.02 2.65
N TYR A 30 -8.70 3.19 2.00
CA TYR A 30 -7.80 4.27 2.40
C TYR A 30 -8.43 5.15 3.48
N PHE A 31 -7.79 5.24 4.63
CA PHE A 31 -8.16 6.12 5.72
C PHE A 31 -7.32 7.40 5.70
N GLY A 32 -7.82 8.44 5.01
CA GLY A 32 -7.10 9.71 4.88
C GLY A 32 -7.07 10.54 6.17
N SER A 33 -5.99 11.29 6.39
CA SER A 33 -5.71 12.05 7.62
C SER A 33 -6.78 13.11 7.96
N ARG A 34 -7.37 13.78 6.95
CA ARG A 34 -8.28 14.92 7.17
C ARG A 34 -9.54 14.63 8.00
N ARG A 35 -10.01 13.38 8.02
CA ARG A 35 -11.20 12.96 8.76
C ARG A 35 -10.91 11.85 9.77
N PHE A 36 -9.64 11.57 9.98
CA PHE A 36 -9.25 10.45 10.83
C PHE A 36 -9.71 10.66 12.29
N ASP A 37 -9.62 11.90 12.79
CA ASP A 37 -10.05 12.27 14.14
C ASP A 37 -11.57 12.13 14.37
N ASP A 38 -12.35 12.20 13.31
CA ASP A 38 -13.81 12.04 13.38
C ASP A 38 -14.24 10.57 13.43
N LEU A 39 -13.36 9.65 13.04
CA LEU A 39 -13.67 8.23 12.96
C LEU A 39 -13.67 7.57 14.34
N LYS A 40 -14.76 6.90 14.64
CA LYS A 40 -14.93 6.13 15.87
C LYS A 40 -15.02 4.64 15.59
N LYS A 41 -14.65 3.84 16.55
CA LYS A 41 -14.74 2.38 16.47
C LYS A 41 -16.11 1.87 15.99
N LYS A 42 -17.19 2.56 16.38
CA LYS A 42 -18.56 2.24 15.93
C LYS A 42 -18.74 2.37 14.41
N ASP A 43 -18.04 3.33 13.77
CA ASP A 43 -18.19 3.58 12.33
C ASP A 43 -17.51 2.44 11.55
N ILE A 44 -16.40 1.95 12.03
CA ILE A 44 -15.68 0.79 11.47
C ILE A 44 -16.47 -0.51 11.65
N ILE A 45 -17.12 -0.69 12.82
CA ILE A 45 -18.02 -1.82 13.05
C ILE A 45 -19.21 -1.78 12.09
N ASN A 46 -19.79 -0.59 11.87
CA ASN A 46 -20.90 -0.42 10.94
C ASN A 46 -20.46 -0.68 9.49
N LEU A 47 -19.27 -0.19 9.10
CA LEU A 47 -18.70 -0.50 7.79
C LEU A 47 -18.58 -2.02 7.58
N LYS A 48 -17.99 -2.73 8.55
CA LYS A 48 -17.86 -4.19 8.48
C LYS A 48 -19.20 -4.90 8.28
N LYS A 49 -20.25 -4.47 9.01
CA LYS A 49 -21.61 -5.04 8.85
C LYS A 49 -22.19 -4.80 7.45
N ARG A 50 -21.87 -3.66 6.84
CA ARG A 50 -22.36 -3.29 5.50
C ARG A 50 -21.66 -4.08 4.38
N LEU A 51 -20.45 -4.56 4.62
CA LEU A 51 -19.70 -5.46 3.73
C LEU A 51 -20.19 -6.91 3.90
N ASP A 52 -21.50 -7.12 3.81
CA ASP A 52 -22.21 -8.37 4.09
C ASP A 52 -21.92 -9.53 3.12
N TYR A 53 -21.23 -9.25 2.01
CA TYR A 53 -20.76 -10.25 1.04
C TYR A 53 -19.34 -10.79 1.36
N ASN A 54 -18.77 -10.40 2.50
CA ASN A 54 -17.47 -10.84 3.02
C ASN A 54 -16.30 -10.68 2.02
N PRO A 55 -16.03 -9.46 1.50
CA PRO A 55 -14.87 -9.22 0.64
C PRO A 55 -13.56 -9.49 1.38
N GLN A 56 -12.52 -9.81 0.63
CA GLN A 56 -11.17 -9.69 1.16
C GLN A 56 -10.83 -8.20 1.26
N LEU A 57 -10.13 -7.83 2.34
CA LEU A 57 -9.79 -6.44 2.61
C LEU A 57 -8.29 -6.27 2.73
N THR A 58 -7.80 -5.13 2.27
CA THR A 58 -6.57 -4.48 2.70
C THR A 58 -6.91 -3.07 3.18
N ILE A 59 -6.00 -2.43 3.87
CA ILE A 59 -6.15 -1.06 4.37
C ILE A 59 -4.95 -0.26 3.91
N HIS A 60 -5.18 0.93 3.38
CA HIS A 60 -4.15 1.93 3.21
C HIS A 60 -4.21 2.93 4.37
N ALA A 61 -3.11 3.07 5.09
CA ALA A 61 -3.00 3.95 6.25
C ALA A 61 -2.89 5.42 5.84
N PRO A 62 -3.20 6.38 6.73
CA PRO A 62 -2.91 7.78 6.49
C PRO A 62 -1.40 7.99 6.37
N PHE A 63 -0.99 8.90 5.51
CA PHE A 63 0.42 9.15 5.22
C PHE A 63 0.82 10.63 5.26
N MET A 64 -0.10 11.53 4.87
CA MET A 64 0.20 12.96 4.82
C MET A 64 0.68 13.47 6.18
N ASP A 65 1.82 14.17 6.19
CA ASP A 65 2.50 14.73 7.36
C ASP A 65 3.03 13.70 8.38
N LEU A 66 2.83 12.40 8.13
CA LEU A 66 3.31 11.33 8.99
C LEU A 66 4.72 10.87 8.58
N SER A 67 5.57 10.69 9.58
CA SER A 67 6.98 10.39 9.34
C SER A 67 7.49 9.32 10.32
N PRO A 68 7.40 8.04 9.94
CA PRO A 68 7.82 6.93 10.83
C PRO A 68 9.31 6.95 11.18
N GLY A 69 10.15 7.53 10.32
CA GLY A 69 11.58 7.71 10.55
C GLY A 69 11.96 9.11 11.04
N ALA A 70 11.02 9.90 11.57
CA ALA A 70 11.31 11.24 12.03
C ALA A 70 12.41 11.25 13.11
N VAL A 71 13.41 12.11 12.93
CA VAL A 71 14.48 12.35 13.93
C VAL A 71 13.88 13.01 15.18
N ASP A 72 12.94 13.94 15.00
CA ASP A 72 12.18 14.49 16.11
C ASP A 72 11.28 13.42 16.72
N SER A 73 11.54 13.13 18.01
CA SER A 73 10.84 12.06 18.73
C SER A 73 9.33 12.34 18.90
N ARG A 74 8.90 13.60 18.97
CA ARG A 74 7.48 13.96 19.11
C ARG A 74 6.73 13.73 17.80
N VAL A 75 7.32 14.07 16.65
CA VAL A 75 6.75 13.78 15.33
C VAL A 75 6.62 12.28 15.13
N ARG A 76 7.66 11.52 15.51
CA ARG A 76 7.64 10.07 15.43
C ARG A 76 6.59 9.45 16.35
N GLU A 77 6.43 9.95 17.57
CA GLU A 77 5.40 9.50 18.52
C GLU A 77 3.99 9.70 17.97
N VAL A 78 3.66 10.89 17.44
CA VAL A 78 2.36 11.15 16.81
C VAL A 78 2.14 10.20 15.63
N THR A 79 3.16 9.98 14.81
CA THR A 79 3.07 9.04 13.69
C THR A 79 2.80 7.61 14.17
N PHE A 80 3.51 7.15 15.19
CA PHE A 80 3.30 5.85 15.80
C PHE A 80 1.87 5.69 16.34
N GLN A 81 1.34 6.70 17.02
CA GLN A 81 -0.03 6.68 17.53
C GLN A 81 -1.04 6.55 16.40
N ARG A 82 -0.93 7.34 15.33
CA ARG A 82 -1.81 7.27 14.15
C ARG A 82 -1.78 5.90 13.48
N PHE A 83 -0.59 5.32 13.30
CA PHE A 83 -0.45 3.99 12.73
C PHE A 83 -0.99 2.90 13.65
N SER A 84 -0.85 3.08 14.97
CA SER A 84 -1.43 2.17 15.95
C SER A 84 -2.96 2.19 15.94
N GLU A 85 -3.59 3.36 15.74
CA GLU A 85 -5.04 3.51 15.59
C GLU A 85 -5.56 2.79 14.34
N ILE A 86 -4.81 2.82 13.23
CA ILE A 86 -5.13 2.02 12.03
C ILE A 86 -5.10 0.52 12.34
N LEU A 87 -4.15 0.04 13.12
CA LEU A 87 -4.13 -1.36 13.53
C LEU A 87 -5.32 -1.72 14.46
N ASP A 88 -5.86 -0.76 15.22
CA ASP A 88 -7.12 -0.98 15.97
C ASP A 88 -8.33 -1.12 15.02
N PHE A 89 -8.35 -0.39 13.90
CA PHE A 89 -9.34 -0.60 12.84
C PHE A 89 -9.14 -1.94 12.13
N ALA A 90 -7.89 -2.32 11.90
CA ALA A 90 -7.54 -3.62 11.33
C ALA A 90 -8.01 -4.78 12.22
N ASP A 91 -8.00 -4.63 13.55
CA ASP A 91 -8.55 -5.63 14.46
C ASP A 91 -10.06 -5.88 14.23
N ILE A 92 -10.80 -4.86 13.83
CA ILE A 92 -12.23 -4.98 13.52
C ILE A 92 -12.45 -5.53 12.11
N LEU A 93 -11.79 -4.96 11.11
CA LEU A 93 -12.01 -5.26 9.69
C LEU A 93 -11.36 -6.57 9.27
N LYS A 94 -10.27 -6.99 9.96
CA LYS A 94 -9.48 -8.19 9.66
C LYS A 94 -8.93 -8.19 8.23
N PRO A 95 -8.21 -7.12 7.80
CA PRO A 95 -7.58 -7.09 6.48
C PRO A 95 -6.44 -8.11 6.40
N LYS A 96 -6.05 -8.47 5.18
CA LYS A 96 -4.85 -9.29 4.95
C LYS A 96 -3.56 -8.49 5.17
N VAL A 97 -3.56 -7.25 4.69
CA VAL A 97 -2.41 -6.34 4.69
C VAL A 97 -2.87 -4.95 5.10
N VAL A 98 -2.00 -4.22 5.78
CA VAL A 98 -2.10 -2.77 5.96
C VAL A 98 -0.89 -2.13 5.29
N VAL A 99 -1.15 -1.27 4.32
CA VAL A 99 -0.13 -0.53 3.55
C VAL A 99 0.20 0.78 4.27
N PHE A 100 1.47 1.09 4.36
CA PHE A 100 2.02 2.32 4.92
C PHE A 100 3.11 2.89 4.00
N HIS A 101 3.28 4.20 3.97
CA HIS A 101 4.40 4.83 3.33
C HIS A 101 5.68 4.70 4.17
N SER A 102 6.82 4.59 3.50
CA SER A 102 8.14 4.49 4.15
C SER A 102 8.50 5.75 4.94
N GLY A 103 8.00 6.90 4.52
CA GLY A 103 8.37 8.22 5.04
C GLY A 103 9.82 8.61 4.76
N TYR A 104 10.51 7.86 3.90
CA TYR A 104 11.82 8.24 3.40
C TYR A 104 11.70 9.29 2.31
N ASP A 105 12.54 10.31 2.40
CA ASP A 105 12.79 11.29 1.35
C ASP A 105 14.27 11.67 1.41
N LYS A 106 15.00 11.41 0.33
CA LYS A 106 16.46 11.63 0.29
C LYS A 106 16.87 13.08 0.56
N TRP A 107 16.05 14.04 0.18
CA TRP A 107 16.31 15.45 0.44
C TRP A 107 16.12 15.81 1.90
N LYS A 108 15.06 15.27 2.52
CA LYS A 108 14.77 15.47 3.94
C LYS A 108 15.88 14.91 4.85
N TYR A 109 16.47 13.79 4.46
CA TYR A 109 17.51 13.11 5.24
C TYR A 109 18.92 13.37 4.72
N ASP A 110 19.13 14.30 3.78
CA ASP A 110 20.42 14.57 3.15
C ASP A 110 21.09 13.28 2.64
N SER A 111 20.30 12.42 2.00
CA SER A 111 20.68 11.08 1.55
C SER A 111 21.20 10.13 2.65
N ARG A 112 21.04 10.47 3.93
CA ARG A 112 21.47 9.67 5.09
C ARG A 112 20.42 8.59 5.40
N VAL A 113 20.48 7.50 4.64
CA VAL A 113 19.60 6.33 4.84
C VAL A 113 19.78 5.73 6.24
N ASP A 114 20.99 5.76 6.78
CA ASP A 114 21.31 5.27 8.12
C ASP A 114 20.49 5.98 9.20
N ILE A 115 20.38 7.30 9.15
CA ILE A 115 19.58 8.11 10.11
C ILE A 115 18.09 7.74 10.01
N TRP A 116 17.56 7.75 8.78
CA TRP A 116 16.15 7.37 8.56
C TRP A 116 15.86 5.96 9.04
N LEU A 117 16.73 4.99 8.71
CA LEU A 117 16.55 3.59 9.06
C LEU A 117 16.54 3.39 10.57
N GLU A 118 17.52 3.95 11.29
CA GLU A 118 17.63 3.83 12.74
C GLU A 118 16.36 4.35 13.45
N GLU A 119 15.89 5.52 13.03
CA GLU A 119 14.67 6.11 13.61
C GLU A 119 13.39 5.35 13.18
N SER A 120 13.32 4.88 11.93
CA SER A 120 12.19 4.09 11.41
C SER A 120 12.01 2.77 12.17
N LEU A 121 13.08 2.10 12.55
CA LEU A 121 13.00 0.84 13.31
C LEU A 121 12.30 1.00 14.65
N LYS A 122 12.42 2.18 15.29
CA LYS A 122 11.73 2.50 16.55
C LYS A 122 10.20 2.54 16.38
N THR A 123 9.73 2.81 15.16
CA THR A 123 8.31 2.80 14.78
C THR A 123 7.88 1.42 14.27
N TRP A 124 8.62 0.84 13.32
CA TRP A 124 8.17 -0.36 12.63
C TRP A 124 8.24 -1.63 13.46
N ILE A 125 9.26 -1.81 14.30
CA ILE A 125 9.39 -3.02 15.12
C ILE A 125 8.18 -3.19 16.07
N PRO A 126 7.79 -2.19 16.88
CA PRO A 126 6.63 -2.34 17.76
C PRO A 126 5.30 -2.43 16.97
N LEU A 127 5.13 -1.70 15.86
CA LEU A 127 3.94 -1.82 15.01
C LEU A 127 3.82 -3.21 14.38
N ASN A 128 4.93 -3.76 13.89
CA ASN A 128 4.94 -5.11 13.33
C ASN A 128 4.59 -6.17 14.39
N ARG A 129 5.03 -6.02 15.63
CA ARG A 129 4.61 -6.90 16.73
C ARG A 129 3.10 -6.82 16.97
N LYS A 130 2.52 -5.61 16.98
CA LYS A 130 1.07 -5.40 17.13
C LYS A 130 0.31 -6.03 15.95
N ALA A 131 0.72 -5.77 14.72
CA ALA A 131 0.10 -6.34 13.53
C ALA A 131 0.17 -7.88 13.51
N SER A 132 1.32 -8.44 13.87
CA SER A 132 1.53 -9.89 13.96
C SER A 132 0.57 -10.55 14.99
N ALA A 133 0.37 -9.91 16.14
CA ALA A 133 -0.58 -10.40 17.15
C ALA A 133 -2.02 -10.37 16.65
N LEU A 134 -2.36 -9.49 15.70
CA LEU A 134 -3.68 -9.40 15.07
C LEU A 134 -3.84 -10.34 13.85
N GLY A 135 -2.75 -11.01 13.42
CA GLY A 135 -2.72 -11.83 12.21
C GLY A 135 -2.74 -11.03 10.92
N VAL A 136 -2.28 -9.77 10.96
CA VAL A 136 -2.28 -8.82 9.84
C VAL A 136 -0.84 -8.55 9.41
N LYS A 137 -0.60 -8.45 8.10
CA LYS A 137 0.71 -8.07 7.57
C LYS A 137 0.83 -6.56 7.40
N ILE A 138 2.05 -6.04 7.51
CA ILE A 138 2.41 -4.67 7.14
C ILE A 138 3.12 -4.70 5.80
N ALA A 139 2.72 -3.84 4.87
CA ALA A 139 3.43 -3.58 3.63
C ALA A 139 3.91 -2.13 3.58
N ILE A 140 5.16 -1.92 3.22
CA ILE A 140 5.75 -0.58 3.01
C ILE A 140 5.76 -0.29 1.51
N GLU A 141 5.14 0.81 1.15
CA GLU A 141 5.01 1.24 -0.24
C GLU A 141 6.21 2.09 -0.68
N ASN A 142 6.67 1.87 -1.93
CA ASN A 142 7.62 2.77 -2.58
C ASN A 142 6.90 4.01 -3.11
N ILE A 143 7.37 5.19 -2.74
CA ILE A 143 6.77 6.48 -3.12
C ILE A 143 7.72 7.27 -4.01
N VAL A 144 8.75 7.88 -3.42
CA VAL A 144 9.69 8.78 -4.11
C VAL A 144 11.10 8.18 -4.21
N GLU A 145 11.23 6.93 -3.87
CA GLU A 145 12.50 6.22 -3.94
C GLU A 145 12.96 6.09 -5.39
N ASP A 146 14.16 6.57 -5.69
CA ASP A 146 14.78 6.43 -6.99
C ASP A 146 15.59 5.12 -7.15
N GLU A 147 15.80 4.41 -6.04
CA GLU A 147 16.43 3.08 -5.96
C GLU A 147 15.88 2.26 -4.78
N PRO A 148 15.96 0.92 -4.79
CA PRO A 148 15.32 0.07 -3.78
C PRO A 148 16.14 -0.18 -2.52
N ALA A 149 17.37 0.35 -2.40
CA ALA A 149 18.32 -0.03 -1.36
C ALA A 149 17.82 0.27 0.06
N ASN A 150 17.20 1.44 0.29
CA ASN A 150 16.67 1.83 1.58
C ASN A 150 15.52 0.90 2.02
N LEU A 151 14.62 0.54 1.09
CA LEU A 151 13.52 -0.40 1.36
C LEU A 151 14.04 -1.80 1.68
N ARG A 152 15.04 -2.29 0.93
CA ARG A 152 15.70 -3.57 1.22
C ARG A 152 16.29 -3.59 2.62
N LEU A 153 17.06 -2.54 2.98
CA LEU A 153 17.66 -2.43 4.30
C LEU A 153 16.60 -2.43 5.42
N LEU A 154 15.47 -1.76 5.19
CA LEU A 154 14.36 -1.79 6.15
C LEU A 154 13.79 -3.19 6.32
N MET A 155 13.57 -3.94 5.21
CA MET A 155 13.09 -5.33 5.28
C MET A 155 14.07 -6.24 6.03
N GLU A 156 15.36 -6.15 5.72
CA GLU A 156 16.41 -6.94 6.36
C GLU A 156 16.53 -6.63 7.88
N ARG A 157 16.35 -5.38 8.26
CA ARG A 157 16.51 -4.96 9.67
C ARG A 157 15.26 -5.25 10.51
N VAL A 158 14.06 -5.23 9.94
CA VAL A 158 12.84 -5.66 10.63
C VAL A 158 12.77 -7.18 10.72
N ASP A 159 13.27 -7.90 9.73
CA ASP A 159 13.40 -9.36 9.63
C ASP A 159 12.13 -10.10 10.10
N SER A 160 11.03 -9.91 9.39
CA SER A 160 9.74 -10.50 9.78
C SER A 160 8.93 -10.98 8.59
N LYS A 161 8.33 -12.16 8.72
CA LYS A 161 7.39 -12.72 7.72
C LYS A 161 6.10 -11.91 7.58
N ASN A 162 5.79 -11.05 8.56
CA ASN A 162 4.62 -10.20 8.56
C ASN A 162 4.90 -8.78 8.05
N PHE A 163 6.13 -8.51 7.61
CA PHE A 163 6.56 -7.21 7.13
C PHE A 163 7.11 -7.35 5.72
N GLY A 164 6.56 -6.60 4.78
CA GLY A 164 6.96 -6.73 3.38
C GLY A 164 6.79 -5.42 2.62
N ILE A 165 6.79 -5.52 1.31
CA ILE A 165 6.70 -4.40 0.37
C ILE A 165 5.33 -4.41 -0.31
N CYS A 166 4.71 -3.24 -0.42
CA CYS A 166 3.74 -2.90 -1.43
C CYS A 166 4.49 -2.25 -2.58
N PHE A 167 4.58 -2.92 -3.72
CA PHE A 167 5.25 -2.35 -4.89
C PHE A 167 4.24 -1.57 -5.73
N ASP A 168 4.38 -0.25 -5.73
CA ASP A 168 3.57 0.65 -6.54
C ASP A 168 4.20 0.88 -7.90
N THR A 169 3.42 0.57 -8.95
CA THR A 169 3.88 0.62 -10.35
C THR A 169 4.00 2.03 -10.90
N GLY A 170 3.10 2.91 -10.49
CA GLY A 170 3.09 4.30 -10.95
C GLY A 170 4.19 5.14 -10.30
N HIS A 171 4.37 5.01 -9.01
CA HIS A 171 5.46 5.66 -8.28
C HIS A 171 6.83 5.19 -8.81
N PHE A 172 7.01 3.87 -8.95
CA PHE A 172 8.22 3.34 -9.60
C PHE A 172 8.45 3.98 -10.96
N ASN A 173 7.41 4.04 -11.81
CA ASN A 173 7.52 4.53 -13.17
C ASN A 173 7.97 6.00 -13.24
N ILE A 174 7.56 6.83 -12.26
CA ILE A 174 7.91 8.26 -12.19
C ILE A 174 9.31 8.46 -11.58
N PHE A 175 9.58 7.82 -10.46
CA PHE A 175 10.69 8.21 -9.59
C PHE A 175 11.95 7.36 -9.77
N SER A 176 11.82 6.11 -10.26
CA SER A 176 12.96 5.22 -10.38
C SER A 176 13.99 5.69 -11.40
N LYS A 177 15.26 5.60 -11.01
CA LYS A 177 16.43 5.78 -11.89
C LYS A 177 17.00 4.46 -12.39
N LEU A 178 16.50 3.33 -11.86
CA LEU A 178 16.93 1.99 -12.21
C LEU A 178 15.87 1.27 -13.05
N PHE A 179 16.26 0.20 -13.72
CA PHE A 179 15.33 -0.65 -14.46
C PHE A 179 14.43 -1.46 -13.50
N LEU A 180 13.27 -1.86 -13.99
CA LEU A 180 12.35 -2.69 -13.23
C LEU A 180 12.99 -4.02 -12.81
N SER A 181 13.83 -4.61 -13.66
CA SER A 181 14.59 -5.83 -13.34
C SER A 181 15.45 -5.69 -12.09
N ASP A 182 16.12 -4.55 -11.94
CA ASP A 182 17.04 -4.30 -10.83
C ASP A 182 16.26 -4.18 -9.50
N TRP A 183 15.12 -3.49 -9.53
CA TRP A 183 14.22 -3.42 -8.38
C TRP A 183 13.67 -4.77 -7.99
N LEU A 184 13.22 -5.57 -8.97
CA LEU A 184 12.65 -6.88 -8.71
C LEU A 184 13.71 -7.89 -8.24
N GLU A 185 14.94 -7.84 -8.76
CA GLU A 185 16.05 -8.65 -8.25
C GLU A 185 16.24 -8.45 -6.73
N ILE A 186 16.14 -7.19 -6.28
CA ILE A 186 16.37 -6.81 -4.90
C ILE A 186 15.15 -7.04 -4.01
N LEU A 187 13.93 -6.68 -4.47
CA LEU A 187 12.76 -6.61 -3.62
C LEU A 187 11.74 -7.73 -3.82
N LYS A 188 11.79 -8.52 -4.90
CA LYS A 188 10.73 -9.48 -5.21
C LYS A 188 10.41 -10.46 -4.08
N LEU A 189 11.38 -10.83 -3.25
CA LEU A 189 11.15 -11.73 -2.12
C LEU A 189 10.28 -11.10 -1.03
N TYR A 190 10.32 -9.78 -0.89
CA TYR A 190 9.61 -9.02 0.12
C TYR A 190 8.23 -8.53 -0.35
N ILE A 191 7.94 -8.51 -1.68
CA ILE A 191 6.66 -8.01 -2.20
C ILE A 191 5.52 -8.91 -1.72
N ILE A 192 4.54 -8.31 -1.04
CA ILE A 192 3.33 -8.98 -0.55
C ILE A 192 2.05 -8.33 -1.07
N GLU A 193 2.15 -7.13 -1.63
CA GLU A 193 1.08 -6.39 -2.29
C GLU A 193 1.63 -5.61 -3.47
N LEU A 194 0.78 -5.35 -4.46
CA LEU A 194 1.05 -4.50 -5.62
C LEU A 194 -0.02 -3.43 -5.71
N HIS A 195 0.37 -2.16 -5.83
CA HIS A 195 -0.51 -1.10 -6.31
C HIS A 195 -0.33 -0.97 -7.82
N LEU A 196 -1.43 -1.10 -8.54
CA LEU A 196 -1.46 -1.22 -9.99
C LEU A 196 -2.21 -0.05 -10.59
N HIS A 197 -1.48 0.87 -11.14
CA HIS A 197 -1.92 1.96 -11.99
C HIS A 197 -0.82 2.34 -12.96
N ASP A 198 -1.15 3.13 -13.96
CA ASP A 198 -0.21 3.50 -15.02
C ASP A 198 -0.07 5.02 -15.14
N ASN A 199 0.99 5.45 -15.77
CA ASN A 199 1.28 6.85 -16.12
C ASN A 199 2.30 6.94 -17.26
N ALA A 200 2.58 8.15 -17.71
CA ALA A 200 3.52 8.42 -18.79
C ALA A 200 4.92 8.88 -18.30
N LYS A 201 5.28 8.63 -17.03
CA LYS A 201 6.52 9.06 -16.35
C LYS A 201 6.62 10.56 -16.05
N ASP A 202 5.55 11.29 -16.15
CA ASP A 202 5.53 12.74 -15.92
C ASP A 202 4.73 13.13 -14.67
N LYS A 203 3.61 12.45 -14.44
CA LYS A 203 2.68 12.72 -13.34
C LYS A 203 2.05 11.43 -12.85
N ASP A 204 1.66 11.44 -11.59
CA ASP A 204 0.93 10.35 -10.97
C ASP A 204 -0.58 10.42 -11.33
N LEU A 205 -0.88 9.96 -12.56
CA LEU A 205 -2.19 10.13 -13.17
C LEU A 205 -3.19 9.02 -12.80
N HIS A 206 -2.74 7.92 -12.21
CA HIS A 206 -3.55 6.74 -11.92
C HIS A 206 -4.38 6.26 -13.14
N LEU A 207 -3.74 6.22 -14.33
CA LEU A 207 -4.34 5.70 -15.55
C LEU A 207 -4.65 4.21 -15.40
N ALA A 208 -5.62 3.72 -16.15
CA ALA A 208 -5.90 2.29 -16.19
C ALA A 208 -4.66 1.51 -16.68
N ILE A 209 -4.48 0.29 -16.18
CA ILE A 209 -3.39 -0.60 -16.54
C ILE A 209 -3.20 -0.65 -18.05
N GLY A 210 -1.99 -0.33 -18.53
CA GLY A 210 -1.61 -0.32 -19.95
C GLY A 210 -2.12 0.89 -20.76
N GLU A 211 -2.56 1.98 -20.12
CA GLU A 211 -2.84 3.27 -20.78
C GLU A 211 -1.66 4.24 -20.71
N GLY A 212 -0.62 3.93 -19.92
CA GLY A 212 0.66 4.61 -19.85
C GLY A 212 1.78 3.81 -20.51
N ASN A 213 2.93 3.78 -19.86
CA ASN A 213 4.12 3.14 -20.40
C ASN A 213 4.88 2.24 -19.41
N PHE A 214 4.25 1.86 -18.28
CA PHE A 214 4.85 0.91 -17.35
C PHE A 214 4.87 -0.52 -17.93
N ASP A 215 5.94 -1.27 -17.70
CA ASP A 215 6.10 -2.65 -18.22
C ASP A 215 5.44 -3.69 -17.30
N PHE A 216 4.11 -3.76 -17.33
CA PHE A 216 3.33 -4.78 -16.61
C PHE A 216 3.69 -6.21 -17.02
N ARG A 217 4.12 -6.42 -18.28
CA ARG A 217 4.48 -7.77 -18.76
C ARG A 217 5.69 -8.32 -18.03
N THR A 218 6.73 -7.51 -17.89
CA THR A 218 7.92 -7.88 -17.12
C THR A 218 7.57 -8.08 -15.65
N LEU A 219 6.81 -7.16 -15.03
CA LEU A 219 6.39 -7.29 -13.63
C LEU A 219 5.71 -8.64 -13.36
N PHE A 220 4.67 -8.97 -14.11
CA PHE A 220 3.89 -10.18 -13.87
C PHE A 220 4.66 -11.47 -14.22
N ARG A 221 5.55 -11.44 -15.21
CA ARG A 221 6.45 -12.54 -15.50
C ARG A 221 7.39 -12.83 -14.33
N GLU A 222 8.05 -11.80 -13.79
CA GLU A 222 9.01 -11.93 -12.69
C GLU A 222 8.36 -12.35 -11.37
N LEU A 223 7.10 -12.01 -11.18
CA LEU A 223 6.32 -12.37 -9.98
C LEU A 223 5.44 -13.60 -10.19
N GLN A 224 5.60 -14.34 -11.27
CA GLN A 224 4.81 -15.53 -11.55
C GLN A 224 4.92 -16.55 -10.41
N GLY A 225 3.77 -17.04 -9.95
CA GLY A 225 3.69 -18.00 -8.83
C GLY A 225 3.82 -17.38 -7.44
N LYS A 226 4.08 -16.07 -7.35
CA LYS A 226 4.12 -15.36 -6.05
C LYS A 226 2.71 -15.07 -5.55
N ASN A 227 2.47 -15.41 -4.29
CA ASN A 227 1.20 -15.09 -3.63
C ASN A 227 1.27 -13.68 -3.03
N CYS A 228 0.78 -12.69 -3.77
CA CYS A 228 0.64 -11.32 -3.29
C CYS A 228 -0.77 -10.78 -3.59
N VAL A 229 -1.14 -9.70 -2.92
CA VAL A 229 -2.37 -8.97 -3.19
C VAL A 229 -2.15 -8.07 -4.41
N TYR A 230 -3.17 -7.94 -5.26
CA TYR A 230 -3.19 -7.04 -6.42
C TYR A 230 -4.26 -5.99 -6.16
N THR A 231 -3.86 -4.75 -5.98
CA THR A 231 -4.76 -3.62 -5.73
C THR A 231 -4.73 -2.68 -6.93
N ILE A 232 -5.89 -2.40 -7.51
CA ILE A 232 -6.04 -1.42 -8.58
C ILE A 232 -6.32 -0.05 -7.95
N GLU A 233 -5.49 0.93 -8.28
CA GLU A 233 -5.70 2.33 -7.95
C GLU A 233 -6.19 3.09 -9.18
N ALA A 234 -7.40 3.62 -9.11
CA ALA A 234 -7.99 4.35 -10.22
C ALA A 234 -8.99 5.41 -9.72
N HIS A 235 -9.11 6.51 -10.45
CA HIS A 235 -9.96 7.63 -10.08
C HIS A 235 -11.41 7.51 -10.56
N SER A 236 -11.72 6.51 -11.41
CA SER A 236 -13.07 6.31 -11.95
C SER A 236 -13.47 4.84 -11.99
N VAL A 237 -14.78 4.60 -11.95
CA VAL A 237 -15.34 3.24 -12.13
C VAL A 237 -15.00 2.67 -13.52
N GLU A 238 -14.87 3.54 -14.53
CA GLU A 238 -14.50 3.12 -15.89
C GLU A 238 -13.08 2.58 -15.92
N ASP A 239 -12.13 3.29 -15.31
CA ASP A 239 -10.73 2.87 -15.28
C ASP A 239 -10.51 1.62 -14.42
N VAL A 240 -11.30 1.46 -13.35
CA VAL A 240 -11.35 0.20 -12.58
C VAL A 240 -11.76 -0.96 -13.49
N LYS A 241 -12.84 -0.82 -14.27
CA LYS A 241 -13.31 -1.88 -15.18
C LYS A 241 -12.28 -2.21 -16.26
N LYS A 242 -11.70 -1.19 -16.88
CA LYS A 242 -10.63 -1.36 -17.88
C LYS A 242 -9.43 -2.12 -17.28
N SER A 243 -9.00 -1.72 -16.09
CA SER A 243 -7.87 -2.36 -15.41
C SER A 243 -8.16 -3.82 -15.07
N ILE A 244 -9.35 -4.15 -14.58
CA ILE A 244 -9.77 -5.54 -14.33
C ILE A 244 -9.72 -6.38 -15.62
N GLU A 245 -10.25 -5.87 -16.74
CA GLU A 245 -10.23 -6.59 -18.02
C GLU A 245 -8.79 -6.77 -18.52
N ARG A 246 -7.94 -5.77 -18.40
CA ARG A 246 -6.54 -5.86 -18.83
C ARG A 246 -5.72 -6.81 -17.97
N LEU A 247 -5.94 -6.84 -16.66
CA LEU A 247 -5.31 -7.85 -15.79
C LEU A 247 -5.59 -9.27 -16.26
N LYS A 248 -6.80 -9.59 -16.71
CA LYS A 248 -7.15 -10.92 -17.22
C LYS A 248 -6.27 -11.37 -18.40
N VAL A 249 -5.74 -10.44 -19.17
CA VAL A 249 -4.88 -10.76 -20.34
C VAL A 249 -3.50 -11.25 -19.88
N TYR A 250 -2.98 -10.71 -18.78
CA TYR A 250 -1.67 -11.10 -18.25
C TYR A 250 -1.67 -12.45 -17.52
N PHE A 251 -2.85 -12.96 -17.14
CA PHE A 251 -3.00 -14.18 -16.34
C PHE A 251 -3.80 -15.29 -17.06
N LYS A 252 -3.88 -15.20 -18.38
CA LYS A 252 -4.35 -16.30 -19.26
C LYS A 252 -3.18 -17.20 -19.61
#